data_9036e245a7faaeec546f324feafa6e1a
#
_entry.id   9036e245a7faaeec546f324feafa6e1a
#
_cell.length_a   1.000
_cell.length_b   1.000
_cell.length_c   1.000
_cell.angle_alpha   90.00
_cell.angle_beta   90.00
_cell.angle_gamma   90.00
#
_symmetry.space_group_name_H-M   'P 1'
#
loop_
_entity.id
_entity.type
_entity.pdbx_description
1 polymer ?
#
loop_
_entity_poly.entity_id
_entity_poly.type
_entity_poly.pdbx_seq_one_letter_code
_entity_poly.pdbx_strand_id
1 'polypeptide(L)'
;SILPSAFDDGLKIRMVNPLEIFAAKGNALITRAAARDLYDWCNMLSEGLFEEQRDLFRKCFLFYMTISADTLNKSFDTSAIDTLDFNKIRRDLFPVLNKKDNFQLDERKKIAKNYISDLMVLNTKEKEYIDRFEEKKYMPELLFEDAEIVERVKNHPMALWKCKE
;
A
#
# COMPACT_ATOMS: atom_id res chain seq x y z
N SER A 1 -16.01 -11.50 0.51
CA SER A 1 -15.43 -10.61 1.52
C SER A 1 -13.91 -10.69 1.49
N ILE A 2 -13.26 -9.55 1.42
CA ILE A 2 -11.79 -9.45 1.44
C ILE A 2 -11.25 -9.76 2.83
N LEU A 3 -12.05 -9.53 3.86
CA LEU A 3 -11.66 -9.75 5.26
C LEU A 3 -12.11 -11.13 5.72
N PRO A 4 -11.21 -11.91 6.35
CA PRO A 4 -11.63 -13.15 7.00
C PRO A 4 -12.67 -12.87 8.08
N SER A 5 -13.67 -13.74 8.21
CA SER A 5 -14.73 -13.61 9.21
C SER A 5 -14.19 -13.55 10.65
N ALA A 6 -13.01 -14.10 10.88
CA ALA A 6 -12.35 -14.06 12.18
C ALA A 6 -12.04 -12.62 12.66
N PHE A 7 -11.99 -11.64 11.74
CA PHE A 7 -11.81 -10.25 12.11
C PHE A 7 -13.07 -9.61 12.69
N ASP A 8 -14.24 -10.26 12.55
CA ASP A 8 -15.49 -9.74 13.07
C ASP A 8 -15.66 -10.01 14.56
N ASP A 9 -14.89 -10.93 15.13
CA ASP A 9 -15.06 -11.39 16.52
C ASP A 9 -14.11 -10.64 17.47
N GLY A 10 -14.64 -9.70 18.23
CA GLY A 10 -13.91 -9.04 19.30
C GLY A 10 -12.74 -8.17 18.87
N LEU A 11 -12.35 -8.21 17.59
CA LEU A 11 -11.29 -7.39 17.02
C LEU A 11 -11.83 -6.14 16.33
N LYS A 12 -13.08 -5.80 16.57
CA LYS A 12 -13.77 -4.66 15.96
C LYS A 12 -13.03 -3.34 16.12
N ILE A 13 -12.29 -3.17 17.21
CA ILE A 13 -11.50 -1.96 17.49
C ILE A 13 -10.27 -1.87 16.60
N ARG A 14 -9.83 -3.02 16.02
CA ARG A 14 -8.63 -3.12 15.19
C ARG A 14 -8.94 -3.54 13.77
N MET A 15 -10.19 -3.47 13.38
CA MET A 15 -10.58 -3.80 12.01
C MET A 15 -9.87 -2.87 11.04
N VAL A 16 -9.02 -3.47 10.21
CA VAL A 16 -8.34 -2.76 9.15
C VAL A 16 -9.29 -2.65 7.98
N ASN A 17 -9.56 -1.43 7.53
CA ASN A 17 -10.36 -1.18 6.35
C ASN A 17 -9.70 -1.83 5.13
N PRO A 18 -10.47 -2.43 4.20
CA PRO A 18 -9.92 -2.96 2.94
C PRO A 18 -9.01 -1.98 2.20
N LEU A 19 -9.33 -0.69 2.22
CA LEU A 19 -8.49 0.34 1.64
C LEU A 19 -7.09 0.35 2.27
N GLU A 20 -6.99 0.21 3.58
CA GLU A 20 -5.71 0.16 4.28
C GLU A 20 -4.92 -1.12 3.92
N ILE A 21 -5.61 -2.24 3.78
CA ILE A 21 -4.97 -3.50 3.38
C ILE A 21 -4.33 -3.37 2.00
N PHE A 22 -5.04 -2.81 1.04
CA PHE A 22 -4.52 -2.64 -0.31
C PHE A 22 -3.43 -1.57 -0.38
N ALA A 23 -3.51 -0.54 0.46
CA ALA A 23 -2.44 0.45 0.57
C ALA A 23 -1.15 -0.21 1.09
N ALA A 24 -1.25 -1.07 2.11
CA ALA A 24 -0.12 -1.83 2.62
C ALA A 24 0.44 -2.80 1.59
N LYS A 25 -0.43 -3.48 0.82
CA LYS A 25 0.00 -4.35 -0.28
C LYS A 25 0.73 -3.60 -1.37
N GLY A 26 0.29 -2.39 -1.69
CA GLY A 26 0.96 -1.52 -2.66
C GLY A 26 2.36 -1.14 -2.20
N ASN A 27 2.51 -0.80 -0.94
CA ASN A 27 3.82 -0.54 -0.37
C ASN A 27 4.71 -1.78 -0.44
N ALA A 28 4.18 -2.96 -0.11
CA ALA A 28 4.92 -4.21 -0.22
C ALA A 28 5.33 -4.49 -1.68
N LEU A 29 4.47 -4.16 -2.63
CA LEU A 29 4.72 -4.35 -4.04
C LEU A 29 5.92 -3.54 -4.54
N ILE A 30 6.05 -2.29 -4.11
CA ILE A 30 7.19 -1.44 -4.50
C ILE A 30 8.46 -1.71 -3.68
N THR A 31 8.35 -2.45 -2.59
CA THR A 31 9.48 -2.74 -1.70
C THR A 31 10.10 -4.09 -1.99
N ARG A 32 9.29 -5.15 -2.02
CA ARG A 32 9.76 -6.53 -2.17
C ARG A 32 9.13 -7.27 -3.36
N ALA A 33 8.07 -6.74 -3.95
CA ALA A 33 7.39 -7.26 -5.12
C ALA A 33 7.04 -8.76 -5.03
N ALA A 34 6.17 -9.14 -4.09
CA ALA A 34 5.64 -10.48 -4.05
C ALA A 34 4.59 -10.67 -5.16
N ALA A 35 4.58 -11.84 -5.78
CA ALA A 35 3.65 -12.14 -6.87
C ALA A 35 2.18 -12.01 -6.45
N ARG A 36 1.84 -12.38 -5.21
CA ARG A 36 0.48 -12.24 -4.68
C ARG A 36 0.04 -10.80 -4.59
N ASP A 37 0.93 -9.90 -4.20
CA ASP A 37 0.60 -8.47 -4.10
C ASP A 37 0.28 -7.89 -5.47
N LEU A 38 1.03 -8.29 -6.50
CA LEU A 38 0.74 -7.88 -7.89
C LEU A 38 -0.62 -8.42 -8.35
N TYR A 39 -0.90 -9.68 -8.09
CA TYR A 39 -2.17 -10.32 -8.45
C TYR A 39 -3.35 -9.59 -7.78
N ASP A 40 -3.27 -9.40 -6.47
CA ASP A 40 -4.33 -8.74 -5.71
C ASP A 40 -4.54 -7.30 -6.15
N TRP A 41 -3.45 -6.58 -6.41
CA TRP A 41 -3.54 -5.19 -6.87
C TRP A 41 -4.18 -5.07 -8.25
N CYS A 42 -3.81 -5.94 -9.18
CA CYS A 42 -4.42 -5.92 -10.51
C CYS A 42 -5.90 -6.26 -10.46
N ASN A 43 -6.30 -7.17 -9.58
CA ASN A 43 -7.72 -7.48 -9.38
C ASN A 43 -8.46 -6.28 -8.77
N MET A 44 -7.86 -5.61 -7.79
CA MET A 44 -8.41 -4.38 -7.22
C MET A 44 -8.64 -3.32 -8.32
N LEU A 45 -7.65 -3.11 -9.16
CA LEU A 45 -7.73 -2.12 -10.24
C LEU A 45 -8.79 -2.49 -11.27
N SER A 46 -8.89 -3.77 -11.64
CA SER A 46 -9.88 -4.22 -12.62
C SER A 46 -11.32 -4.08 -12.10
N GLU A 47 -11.51 -4.16 -10.80
CA GLU A 47 -12.82 -3.99 -10.17
C GLU A 47 -13.14 -2.53 -9.84
N GLY A 48 -12.20 -1.61 -10.06
CA GLY A 48 -12.38 -0.19 -9.77
C GLY A 48 -12.53 0.14 -8.30
N LEU A 49 -11.97 -0.69 -7.42
CA LEU A 49 -12.05 -0.46 -5.98
C LEU A 49 -11.31 0.82 -5.60
N PHE A 50 -11.91 1.58 -4.69
CA PHE A 50 -11.34 2.80 -4.10
C PHE A 50 -11.13 3.99 -5.05
N GLU A 51 -11.70 3.96 -6.25
CA GLU A 51 -11.57 5.08 -7.19
C GLU A 51 -12.16 6.38 -6.64
N GLU A 52 -13.27 6.29 -5.92
CA GLU A 52 -13.89 7.45 -5.28
C GLU A 52 -13.12 7.92 -4.04
N GLN A 53 -12.23 7.09 -3.53
CA GLN A 53 -11.41 7.37 -2.34
C GLN A 53 -9.92 7.45 -2.71
N ARG A 54 -9.63 7.85 -3.93
CA ARG A 54 -8.26 7.84 -4.46
C ARG A 54 -7.30 8.68 -3.62
N ASP A 55 -7.73 9.83 -3.15
CA ASP A 55 -6.89 10.67 -2.29
C ASP A 55 -6.60 10.01 -0.95
N LEU A 56 -7.60 9.42 -0.33
CA LEU A 56 -7.40 8.69 0.92
C LEU A 56 -6.50 7.47 0.70
N PHE A 57 -6.69 6.77 -0.41
CA PHE A 57 -5.85 5.62 -0.77
C PHE A 57 -4.37 6.02 -0.89
N ARG A 58 -4.07 7.13 -1.57
CA ARG A 58 -2.72 7.67 -1.68
C ARG A 58 -2.14 7.99 -0.30
N LYS A 59 -2.91 8.63 0.56
CA LYS A 59 -2.48 8.99 1.91
C LYS A 59 -2.17 7.76 2.75
N CYS A 60 -3.00 6.74 2.69
CA CYS A 60 -2.75 5.47 3.36
C CYS A 60 -1.50 4.78 2.83
N PHE A 61 -1.29 4.80 1.51
CA PHE A 61 -0.08 4.26 0.90
C PHE A 61 1.17 4.96 1.43
N LEU A 62 1.14 6.30 1.48
CA LEU A 62 2.24 7.10 2.02
C LEU A 62 2.49 6.79 3.50
N PHE A 63 1.44 6.64 4.26
CA PHE A 63 1.54 6.28 5.68
C PHE A 63 2.28 4.95 5.85
N TYR A 64 1.82 3.90 5.14
CA TYR A 64 2.47 2.58 5.24
C TYR A 64 3.90 2.60 4.72
N MET A 65 4.18 3.39 3.69
CA MET A 65 5.54 3.57 3.19
C MET A 65 6.46 4.12 4.28
N THR A 66 6.03 5.14 5.01
CA THR A 66 6.86 5.77 6.03
C THR A 66 7.07 4.88 7.26
N ILE A 67 6.07 4.10 7.67
CA ILE A 67 6.18 3.28 8.88
C ILE A 67 6.83 1.92 8.65
N SER A 68 6.89 1.43 7.43
CA SER A 68 7.37 0.07 7.14
C SER A 68 8.70 0.01 6.41
N ALA A 69 9.12 1.06 5.73
CA ALA A 69 10.36 1.04 4.95
C ALA A 69 11.58 1.33 5.83
N ASP A 70 12.67 0.60 5.61
CA ASP A 70 13.96 0.92 6.23
C ASP A 70 14.52 2.22 5.66
N THR A 71 14.36 2.43 4.36
CA THR A 71 14.71 3.65 3.65
C THR A 71 13.50 4.13 2.86
N LEU A 72 13.19 5.42 2.98
CA LEU A 72 12.04 5.98 2.27
C LEU A 72 12.29 6.00 0.76
N ASN A 73 11.34 5.44 0.02
CA ASN A 73 11.36 5.47 -1.44
C ASN A 73 10.65 6.74 -1.95
N LYS A 74 11.32 7.88 -1.80
CA LYS A 74 10.75 9.19 -2.14
C LYS A 74 10.40 9.36 -3.62
N SER A 75 11.09 8.63 -4.48
CA SER A 75 10.83 8.68 -5.92
C SER A 75 9.73 7.72 -6.35
N PHE A 76 9.22 6.92 -5.40
CA PHE A 76 8.25 5.86 -5.67
C PHE A 76 8.72 4.91 -6.77
N ASP A 77 9.99 4.53 -6.70
CA ASP A 77 10.62 3.62 -7.64
C ASP A 77 9.88 2.29 -7.65
N THR A 78 9.41 1.89 -8.82
CA THR A 78 8.66 0.66 -9.02
C THR A 78 9.49 -0.45 -9.63
N SER A 79 10.81 -0.30 -9.67
CA SER A 79 11.71 -1.27 -10.30
C SER A 79 11.65 -2.66 -9.64
N ALA A 80 11.27 -2.73 -8.36
CA ALA A 80 11.08 -4.01 -7.69
C ALA A 80 10.02 -4.88 -8.39
N ILE A 81 9.02 -4.25 -8.98
CA ILE A 81 7.97 -4.97 -9.74
C ILE A 81 8.58 -5.70 -10.95
N ASP A 82 9.59 -5.11 -11.56
CA ASP A 82 10.27 -5.70 -12.72
C ASP A 82 11.04 -6.96 -12.37
N THR A 83 11.34 -7.20 -11.08
CA THR A 83 12.02 -8.42 -10.63
C THR A 83 11.13 -9.65 -10.63
N LEU A 84 9.81 -9.47 -10.73
CA LEU A 84 8.89 -10.59 -10.81
C LEU A 84 9.05 -11.31 -12.14
N ASP A 85 9.28 -12.62 -12.08
CA ASP A 85 9.42 -13.45 -13.24
C ASP A 85 8.40 -14.60 -13.23
N PHE A 86 8.36 -15.33 -14.33
CA PHE A 86 7.42 -16.43 -14.50
C PHE A 86 7.61 -17.53 -13.45
N ASN A 87 8.84 -17.76 -13.02
CA ASN A 87 9.14 -18.80 -12.02
C ASN A 87 8.61 -18.41 -10.64
N LYS A 88 8.73 -17.15 -10.26
CA LYS A 88 8.13 -16.65 -9.01
C LYS A 88 6.62 -16.77 -9.05
N ILE A 89 6.01 -16.43 -10.18
CA ILE A 89 4.56 -16.53 -10.35
C ILE A 89 4.10 -17.98 -10.21
N ARG A 90 4.77 -18.91 -10.86
CA ARG A 90 4.42 -20.34 -10.77
C ARG A 90 4.52 -20.84 -9.33
N ARG A 91 5.61 -20.51 -8.64
CA ARG A 91 5.84 -20.98 -7.29
C ARG A 91 4.82 -20.44 -6.31
N ASP A 92 4.54 -19.13 -6.39
CA ASP A 92 3.78 -18.42 -5.38
C ASP A 92 2.28 -18.39 -5.66
N LEU A 93 1.87 -18.37 -6.94
CA LEU A 93 0.47 -18.22 -7.34
C LEU A 93 -0.16 -19.45 -7.95
N PHE A 94 0.61 -20.42 -8.40
CA PHE A 94 0.07 -21.58 -9.11
C PHE A 94 -1.09 -22.27 -8.37
N PRO A 95 -1.04 -22.43 -7.03
CA PRO A 95 -2.15 -23.07 -6.31
C PRO A 95 -3.45 -22.26 -6.32
N VAL A 96 -3.39 -20.95 -6.57
CA VAL A 96 -4.56 -20.05 -6.53
C VAL A 96 -4.99 -19.57 -7.91
N LEU A 97 -4.15 -19.77 -8.93
CA LEU A 97 -4.52 -19.45 -10.31
C LEU A 97 -5.43 -20.52 -10.88
N ASN A 98 -6.59 -20.09 -11.36
CA ASN A 98 -7.46 -20.94 -12.14
C ASN A 98 -6.79 -21.23 -13.49
N LYS A 99 -6.93 -22.45 -14.00
CA LYS A 99 -6.40 -22.82 -15.32
C LYS A 99 -6.91 -21.92 -16.45
N LYS A 100 -8.02 -21.22 -16.23
CA LYS A 100 -8.59 -20.27 -17.18
C LYS A 100 -8.02 -18.86 -17.06
N ASP A 101 -7.28 -18.59 -15.98
CA ASP A 101 -6.69 -17.27 -15.75
C ASP A 101 -5.39 -17.18 -16.56
N ASN A 102 -5.48 -16.51 -17.70
CA ASN A 102 -4.30 -16.17 -18.47
C ASN A 102 -3.60 -14.99 -17.80
N PHE A 103 -2.66 -15.31 -16.91
CA PHE A 103 -1.92 -14.29 -16.19
C PHE A 103 -0.85 -13.68 -17.10
N GLN A 104 -1.17 -12.54 -17.68
CA GLN A 104 -0.25 -11.80 -18.55
C GLN A 104 0.64 -10.90 -17.67
N LEU A 105 1.78 -11.44 -17.31
CA LEU A 105 2.69 -10.80 -16.35
C LEU A 105 3.14 -9.40 -16.78
N ASP A 106 3.62 -9.26 -18.01
CA ASP A 106 4.15 -7.98 -18.49
C ASP A 106 3.10 -6.88 -18.51
N GLU A 107 1.89 -7.22 -18.94
CA GLU A 107 0.77 -6.30 -18.95
C GLU A 107 0.38 -5.87 -17.53
N ARG A 108 0.32 -6.84 -16.61
CA ARG A 108 -0.04 -6.56 -15.20
C ARG A 108 1.01 -5.71 -14.50
N LYS A 109 2.29 -5.96 -14.76
CA LYS A 109 3.37 -5.10 -14.27
C LYS A 109 3.19 -3.66 -14.73
N LYS A 110 2.91 -3.48 -16.02
CA LYS A 110 2.71 -2.17 -16.61
C LYS A 110 1.52 -1.44 -15.98
N ILE A 111 0.39 -2.13 -15.81
CA ILE A 111 -0.81 -1.58 -15.20
C ILE A 111 -0.51 -1.11 -13.77
N ALA A 112 0.13 -1.94 -12.96
CA ALA A 112 0.46 -1.60 -11.58
C ALA A 112 1.44 -0.42 -11.51
N LYS A 113 2.48 -0.42 -12.32
CA LYS A 113 3.49 0.65 -12.36
C LYS A 113 2.86 1.98 -12.77
N ASN A 114 2.05 1.98 -13.81
CA ASN A 114 1.37 3.18 -14.28
C ASN A 114 0.40 3.73 -13.23
N TYR A 115 -0.34 2.86 -12.58
CA TYR A 115 -1.26 3.28 -11.52
C TYR A 115 -0.52 3.94 -10.36
N ILE A 116 0.57 3.34 -9.90
CA ILE A 116 1.37 3.92 -8.81
C ILE A 116 1.93 5.28 -9.22
N SER A 117 2.45 5.39 -10.44
CA SER A 117 2.98 6.66 -10.96
C SER A 117 1.90 7.76 -10.97
N ASP A 118 0.69 7.42 -11.42
CA ASP A 118 -0.41 8.38 -11.48
C ASP A 118 -0.94 8.72 -10.07
N LEU A 119 -0.98 7.73 -9.18
CA LEU A 119 -1.45 7.92 -7.81
C LEU A 119 -0.53 8.86 -7.03
N MET A 120 0.77 8.75 -7.22
CA MET A 120 1.79 9.41 -6.40
C MET A 120 2.14 10.82 -6.87
N VAL A 121 1.13 11.57 -7.29
CA VAL A 121 1.24 13.02 -7.49
C VAL A 121 0.87 13.69 -6.17
N LEU A 122 1.88 14.02 -5.38
CA LEU A 122 1.69 14.48 -4.02
C LEU A 122 1.35 15.97 -3.95
N ASN A 123 0.48 16.33 -3.00
CA ASN A 123 0.24 17.72 -2.66
C ASN A 123 1.34 18.25 -1.71
N THR A 124 1.31 19.56 -1.44
CA THR A 124 2.34 20.21 -0.61
C THR A 124 2.40 19.64 0.81
N LYS A 125 1.26 19.38 1.41
CA LYS A 125 1.19 18.82 2.78
C LYS A 125 1.70 17.38 2.84
N GLU A 126 1.40 16.59 1.83
CA GLU A 126 1.90 15.22 1.74
C GLU A 126 3.42 15.19 1.62
N LYS A 127 3.99 16.09 0.82
CA LYS A 127 5.44 16.24 0.72
C LYS A 127 6.04 16.67 2.07
N GLU A 128 5.41 17.62 2.73
CA GLU A 128 5.85 18.08 4.05
C GLU A 128 5.80 16.97 5.09
N TYR A 129 4.75 16.14 5.06
CA TYR A 129 4.66 14.99 5.95
C TYR A 129 5.89 14.08 5.82
N ILE A 130 6.28 13.76 4.58
CA ILE A 130 7.44 12.90 4.31
C ILE A 130 8.72 13.58 4.81
N ASP A 131 8.91 14.86 4.51
CA ASP A 131 10.09 15.60 4.94
C ASP A 131 10.22 15.66 6.45
N ARG A 132 9.10 15.93 7.15
CA ARG A 132 9.09 15.92 8.62
C ARG A 132 9.39 14.54 9.17
N PHE A 133 8.80 13.51 8.58
CA PHE A 133 9.05 12.13 9.03
C PHE A 133 10.53 11.74 8.92
N GLU A 134 11.20 12.16 7.84
CA GLU A 134 12.65 11.95 7.70
C GLU A 134 13.46 12.66 8.79
N GLU A 135 12.98 13.79 9.24
CA GLU A 135 13.58 14.53 10.37
C GLU A 135 13.17 13.95 11.72
N LYS A 136 12.51 12.79 11.74
CA LYS A 136 11.98 12.13 12.92
C LYS A 136 10.91 12.93 13.63
N LYS A 137 10.14 13.68 12.87
CA LYS A 137 8.97 14.43 13.35
C LYS A 137 7.73 13.81 12.75
N TYR A 138 6.98 13.08 13.57
CA TYR A 138 5.76 12.44 13.14
C TYR A 138 4.59 13.39 13.24
N MET A 139 4.07 13.82 12.09
CA MET A 139 2.98 14.79 11.99
C MET A 139 1.87 14.25 11.07
N PRO A 140 1.07 13.27 11.56
CA PRO A 140 0.04 12.65 10.71
C PRO A 140 -1.04 13.63 10.25
N GLU A 141 -1.22 14.75 10.94
CA GLU A 141 -2.15 15.82 10.56
C GLU A 141 -1.78 16.50 9.24
N LEU A 142 -0.52 16.40 8.81
CA LEU A 142 -0.11 16.86 7.49
C LEU A 142 -0.55 15.90 6.39
N LEU A 143 -0.75 14.64 6.73
CA LEU A 143 -1.13 13.61 5.78
C LEU A 143 -2.64 13.44 5.70
N PHE A 144 -3.32 13.36 6.84
CA PHE A 144 -4.75 13.11 6.91
C PHE A 144 -5.51 14.34 7.38
N GLU A 145 -6.53 14.74 6.61
CA GLU A 145 -7.41 15.85 6.97
C GLU A 145 -8.49 15.42 7.97
N ASP A 146 -8.86 14.14 7.97
CA ASP A 146 -9.88 13.59 8.86
C ASP A 146 -9.32 13.46 10.28
N ALA A 147 -9.94 14.19 11.22
CA ALA A 147 -9.50 14.20 12.60
C ALA A 147 -9.61 12.83 13.29
N GLU A 148 -10.58 12.00 12.89
CA GLU A 148 -10.73 10.65 13.44
C GLU A 148 -9.59 9.74 13.00
N ILE A 149 -9.15 9.87 11.76
CA ILE A 149 -8.01 9.11 11.25
C ILE A 149 -6.74 9.55 11.97
N VAL A 150 -6.52 10.86 12.09
CA VAL A 150 -5.36 11.40 12.84
C VAL A 150 -5.33 10.86 14.26
N GLU A 151 -6.46 10.90 14.96
CA GLU A 151 -6.57 10.39 16.33
C GLU A 151 -6.23 8.91 16.41
N ARG A 152 -6.64 8.13 15.41
CA ARG A 152 -6.38 6.69 15.37
C ARG A 152 -4.91 6.36 15.10
N VAL A 153 -4.22 7.16 14.28
CA VAL A 153 -2.83 6.86 13.86
C VAL A 153 -1.78 7.64 14.64
N LYS A 154 -2.15 8.67 15.41
CA LYS A 154 -1.18 9.53 16.11
C LYS A 154 -0.24 8.78 17.05
N ASN A 155 -0.70 7.68 17.61
CA ASN A 155 0.09 6.85 18.53
C ASN A 155 0.48 5.51 17.92
N HIS A 156 0.54 5.41 16.59
CA HIS A 156 0.90 4.17 15.94
C HIS A 156 2.31 3.73 16.36
N PRO A 157 2.46 2.51 16.91
CA PRO A 157 3.74 2.08 17.49
C PRO A 157 4.92 2.18 16.53
N MET A 158 4.74 1.79 15.28
CA MET A 158 5.83 1.82 14.29
C MET A 158 6.22 3.24 13.91
N ALA A 159 5.23 4.15 13.81
CA ALA A 159 5.52 5.55 13.52
C ALA A 159 6.32 6.19 14.65
N LEU A 160 5.89 5.95 15.88
CA LEU A 160 6.58 6.48 17.07
C LEU A 160 7.99 5.88 17.20
N TRP A 161 8.13 4.60 16.95
CA TRP A 161 9.43 3.92 17.00
C TRP A 161 10.41 4.48 15.96
N LYS A 162 9.96 4.68 14.74
CA LYS A 162 10.80 5.22 13.66
C LYS A 162 11.19 6.68 13.87
N CYS A 163 10.37 7.45 14.57
CA CYS A 163 10.66 8.84 14.89
C CYS A 163 11.34 9.02 16.25
N LYS A 164 11.68 7.92 16.91
CA LYS A 164 12.43 7.96 18.17
C LYS A 164 13.87 8.39 17.93
N GLU A 165 14.33 9.32 18.75
CA GLU A 165 15.74 9.77 18.73
C GLU A 165 16.70 8.70 19.26
#